data_08c467952b13d87a176e57d241581196
#
_entry.id   08c467952b13d87a176e57d241581196
#
_cell.length_a   1.000
_cell.length_b   1.000
_cell.length_c   1.000
_cell.angle_alpha   90.00
_cell.angle_beta   90.00
_cell.angle_gamma   90.00
#
_symmetry.space_group_name_H-M   'P 1'
#
loop_
_entity.id
_entity.type
_entity.pdbx_description
1 polymer ?
#
loop_
_entity_poly.entity_id
_entity_poly.type
_entity_poly.pdbx_seq_one_letter_code
_entity_poly.pdbx_strand_id
1 'polypeptide(L)'
;MPTENAIRELRLVSWNVNGLRAVMKKDPGFEQIFSELDADVFALQETKLQEGQLELDLPGYYQTWNYAERKGYSGTAVFSREKPLQVVRQIGCEAADDEGRVCALEFPSYWFVDVYTPNAKNGLARIDERLEWDARYREFLCELAEQKPVVTCGDFNVAHEEIDLKNPGPNRGNAGFSDEERASFSTLLDAGFTDTFRARHPDLAGAYSWWSYRFHAREKNAGWRIDYFLVSDGIADRVTGASILPEVFGSDHCPVELTIEL
;
A
#
# COMPACT_ATOMS: atom_id res chain seq x y z
N MET A 1 16.85 -30.68 12.93
CA MET A 1 17.27 -30.25 11.61
C MET A 1 16.35 -29.10 11.26
N PRO A 2 16.80 -27.89 10.99
CA PRO A 2 15.91 -26.88 10.42
C PRO A 2 15.47 -27.40 9.05
N THR A 3 14.17 -27.49 8.84
CA THR A 3 13.60 -27.72 7.51
C THR A 3 14.07 -26.56 6.63
N GLU A 4 14.80 -26.85 5.54
CA GLU A 4 14.99 -25.88 4.46
C GLU A 4 13.61 -25.29 4.15
N ASN A 5 13.46 -23.98 4.37
CA ASN A 5 12.27 -23.27 3.91
C ASN A 5 12.25 -23.43 2.38
N ALA A 6 11.35 -24.27 1.88
CA ALA A 6 11.13 -24.38 0.45
C ALA A 6 10.71 -22.99 -0.05
N ILE A 7 11.43 -22.45 -1.04
CA ILE A 7 11.03 -21.23 -1.74
C ILE A 7 9.59 -21.42 -2.22
N ARG A 8 8.73 -20.49 -1.85
CA ARG A 8 7.32 -20.51 -2.22
C ARG A 8 6.96 -19.23 -2.95
N GLU A 9 6.24 -19.36 -4.05
CA GLU A 9 5.62 -18.20 -4.69
C GLU A 9 4.45 -17.73 -3.81
N LEU A 10 4.47 -16.44 -3.44
CA LEU A 10 3.43 -15.77 -2.67
C LEU A 10 2.69 -14.79 -3.57
N ARG A 11 1.38 -14.75 -3.42
CA ARG A 11 0.49 -13.75 -4.01
C ARG A 11 0.10 -12.72 -2.95
N LEU A 12 0.46 -11.48 -3.16
CA LEU A 12 0.25 -10.36 -2.24
C LEU A 12 -0.65 -9.32 -2.90
N VAL A 13 -1.65 -8.83 -2.19
CA VAL A 13 -2.60 -7.83 -2.70
C VAL A 13 -2.66 -6.65 -1.73
N SER A 14 -2.73 -5.44 -2.27
CA SER A 14 -2.92 -4.20 -1.52
C SER A 14 -4.05 -3.38 -2.11
N TRP A 15 -4.96 -2.86 -1.28
CA TRP A 15 -6.11 -2.10 -1.73
C TRP A 15 -6.53 -1.00 -0.73
N ASN A 16 -6.46 0.25 -1.15
CA ASN A 16 -7.12 1.34 -0.44
C ASN A 16 -8.64 1.24 -0.68
N VAL A 17 -9.39 0.89 0.35
CA VAL A 17 -10.83 0.65 0.26
C VAL A 17 -11.69 1.90 0.49
N ASN A 18 -11.07 3.02 0.87
CA ASN A 18 -11.76 4.28 1.15
C ASN A 18 -13.02 4.12 2.05
N GLY A 19 -12.91 3.22 3.03
CA GLY A 19 -13.96 2.85 3.97
C GLY A 19 -14.54 1.47 3.72
N LEU A 20 -14.05 0.48 4.48
CA LEU A 20 -14.38 -0.94 4.29
C LEU A 20 -15.88 -1.22 4.37
N ARG A 21 -16.62 -0.58 5.30
CA ARG A 21 -18.08 -0.73 5.38
C ARG A 21 -18.82 -0.27 4.13
N ALA A 22 -18.25 0.63 3.35
CA ALA A 22 -18.84 1.06 2.09
C ALA A 22 -18.63 0.00 1.00
N VAL A 23 -17.45 -0.60 0.94
CA VAL A 23 -17.13 -1.68 -0.02
C VAL A 23 -17.92 -2.95 0.30
N MET A 24 -18.11 -3.29 1.58
CA MET A 24 -18.96 -4.43 2.01
C MET A 24 -20.39 -4.39 1.45
N LYS A 25 -20.91 -3.19 1.14
CA LYS A 25 -22.28 -2.99 0.63
C LYS A 25 -22.37 -2.97 -0.89
N LYS A 26 -21.26 -3.12 -1.59
CA LYS A 26 -21.22 -3.16 -3.07
C LYS A 26 -21.55 -4.56 -3.58
N ASP A 27 -21.72 -4.67 -4.88
CA ASP A 27 -21.88 -5.91 -5.61
C ASP A 27 -20.88 -5.89 -6.80
N PRO A 28 -19.81 -6.71 -6.77
CA PRO A 28 -19.41 -7.58 -5.65
C PRO A 28 -18.97 -6.80 -4.41
N GLY A 29 -19.19 -7.39 -3.22
CA GLY A 29 -18.73 -6.87 -1.94
C GLY A 29 -17.30 -7.29 -1.62
N PHE A 30 -16.74 -6.74 -0.52
CA PHE A 30 -15.36 -7.02 -0.12
C PHE A 30 -15.06 -8.52 0.01
N GLU A 31 -15.90 -9.29 0.70
CA GLU A 31 -15.65 -10.72 0.96
C GLU A 31 -15.58 -11.54 -0.33
N GLN A 32 -16.42 -11.20 -1.32
CA GLN A 32 -16.36 -11.85 -2.63
C GLN A 32 -15.06 -11.50 -3.36
N ILE A 33 -14.69 -10.21 -3.43
CA ILE A 33 -13.44 -9.75 -4.06
C ILE A 33 -12.24 -10.38 -3.36
N PHE A 34 -12.23 -10.42 -2.03
CA PHE A 34 -11.19 -11.05 -1.22
C PHE A 34 -11.03 -12.53 -1.56
N SER A 35 -12.15 -13.25 -1.66
CA SER A 35 -12.15 -14.68 -2.02
C SER A 35 -11.68 -14.93 -3.45
N GLU A 36 -12.08 -14.09 -4.41
CA GLU A 36 -11.69 -14.23 -5.82
C GLU A 36 -10.21 -13.93 -6.04
N LEU A 37 -9.65 -12.96 -5.32
CA LEU A 37 -8.23 -12.62 -5.39
C LEU A 37 -7.34 -13.65 -4.67
N ASP A 38 -7.85 -14.37 -3.69
CA ASP A 38 -7.23 -15.54 -3.03
C ASP A 38 -5.74 -15.35 -2.68
N ALA A 39 -5.39 -14.18 -2.11
CA ALA A 39 -4.02 -13.80 -1.80
C ALA A 39 -3.48 -14.51 -0.56
N ASP A 40 -2.15 -14.72 -0.47
CA ASP A 40 -1.49 -15.20 0.75
C ASP A 40 -1.44 -14.11 1.82
N VAL A 41 -1.27 -12.83 1.39
CA VAL A 41 -1.37 -11.64 2.24
C VAL A 41 -2.19 -10.59 1.51
N PHE A 42 -3.18 -10.04 2.21
CA PHE A 42 -4.06 -8.98 1.69
C PHE A 42 -4.01 -7.78 2.63
N ALA A 43 -3.56 -6.63 2.12
CA ALA A 43 -3.42 -5.39 2.85
C ALA A 43 -4.52 -4.38 2.49
N LEU A 44 -5.03 -3.67 3.47
CA LEU A 44 -6.05 -2.63 3.31
C LEU A 44 -5.59 -1.30 3.88
N GLN A 45 -5.83 -0.22 3.16
CA GLN A 45 -5.68 1.14 3.63
C GLN A 45 -7.04 1.85 3.67
N GLU A 46 -7.15 2.87 4.50
CA GLU A 46 -8.38 3.62 4.74
C GLU A 46 -9.58 2.74 5.14
N THR A 47 -9.39 1.82 6.08
CA THR A 47 -10.49 0.99 6.59
C THR A 47 -11.60 1.81 7.23
N LYS A 48 -11.24 2.99 7.83
CA LYS A 48 -12.14 3.95 8.50
C LYS A 48 -13.00 3.30 9.58
N LEU A 49 -12.42 2.29 10.25
CA LEU A 49 -13.07 1.50 11.30
C LEU A 49 -12.50 1.83 12.69
N GLN A 50 -13.26 1.44 13.67
CA GLN A 50 -12.85 1.30 15.06
C GLN A 50 -13.03 -0.15 15.49
N GLU A 51 -12.32 -0.58 16.51
CA GLU A 51 -12.44 -1.92 17.06
C GLU A 51 -13.91 -2.27 17.37
N GLY A 52 -14.32 -3.47 16.99
CA GLY A 52 -15.68 -3.99 17.20
C GLY A 52 -16.76 -3.42 16.27
N GLN A 53 -16.42 -2.57 15.29
CA GLN A 53 -17.42 -2.05 14.33
C GLN A 53 -17.72 -2.98 13.14
N LEU A 54 -16.85 -3.94 12.88
CA LEU A 54 -17.00 -4.93 11.83
C LEU A 54 -16.30 -6.23 12.27
N GLU A 55 -16.99 -7.33 12.07
CA GLU A 55 -16.44 -8.67 12.18
C GLU A 55 -16.41 -9.29 10.80
N LEU A 56 -15.25 -9.74 10.33
CA LEU A 56 -15.09 -10.46 9.07
C LEU A 56 -14.85 -11.93 9.34
N ASP A 57 -15.63 -12.79 8.68
CA ASP A 57 -15.38 -14.22 8.67
C ASP A 57 -14.46 -14.58 7.48
N LEU A 58 -13.16 -14.62 7.73
CA LEU A 58 -12.13 -14.94 6.74
C LEU A 58 -11.40 -16.22 7.20
N PRO A 59 -11.99 -17.40 6.98
CA PRO A 59 -11.42 -18.64 7.46
C PRO A 59 -10.04 -18.90 6.83
N GLY A 60 -9.09 -19.29 7.68
CA GLY A 60 -7.70 -19.52 7.27
C GLY A 60 -6.81 -18.29 7.22
N TYR A 61 -7.30 -17.14 7.64
CA TYR A 61 -6.51 -15.90 7.72
C TYR A 61 -6.39 -15.38 9.16
N TYR A 62 -5.18 -14.98 9.53
CA TYR A 62 -4.88 -14.16 10.68
C TYR A 62 -5.17 -12.70 10.33
N GLN A 63 -5.93 -12.01 11.18
CA GLN A 63 -6.33 -10.62 10.95
C GLN A 63 -5.54 -9.70 11.86
N THR A 64 -4.86 -8.72 11.27
CA THR A 64 -4.13 -7.67 11.99
C THR A 64 -4.74 -6.33 11.62
N TRP A 65 -5.19 -5.58 12.63
CA TRP A 65 -5.81 -4.28 12.46
C TRP A 65 -5.00 -3.20 13.17
N ASN A 66 -4.93 -2.03 12.55
CA ASN A 66 -4.44 -0.80 13.16
C ASN A 66 -5.47 0.31 12.94
N TYR A 67 -6.14 0.71 14.00
CA TYR A 67 -7.22 1.69 13.96
C TYR A 67 -6.67 3.08 14.30
N ALA A 68 -7.18 4.12 13.62
CA ALA A 68 -6.94 5.48 14.05
C ALA A 68 -7.72 5.79 15.34
N GLU A 69 -7.20 6.64 16.21
CA GLU A 69 -7.95 7.14 17.36
C GLU A 69 -9.17 7.96 16.92
N ARG A 70 -9.00 8.72 15.84
CA ARG A 70 -10.08 9.50 15.22
C ARG A 70 -11.06 8.59 14.49
N LYS A 71 -12.34 8.62 14.90
CA LYS A 71 -13.41 7.82 14.29
C LYS A 71 -13.65 8.14 12.82
N GLY A 72 -13.79 7.08 12.01
CA GLY A 72 -14.11 7.20 10.58
C GLY A 72 -12.98 7.78 9.72
N TYR A 73 -11.75 7.65 10.17
CA TYR A 73 -10.56 8.21 9.53
C TYR A 73 -9.46 7.15 9.42
N SER A 74 -8.64 7.20 8.35
CA SER A 74 -7.45 6.36 8.17
C SER A 74 -7.67 4.87 8.50
N GLY A 75 -6.71 4.22 9.16
CA GLY A 75 -6.73 2.82 9.56
C GLY A 75 -6.23 1.88 8.46
N THR A 76 -5.42 0.91 8.86
CA THR A 76 -4.87 -0.15 8.02
C THR A 76 -5.24 -1.52 8.56
N ALA A 77 -5.23 -2.53 7.70
CA ALA A 77 -5.42 -3.93 8.12
C ALA A 77 -4.66 -4.87 7.19
N VAL A 78 -4.14 -5.96 7.75
CA VAL A 78 -3.49 -7.02 6.98
C VAL A 78 -4.11 -8.36 7.35
N PHE A 79 -4.48 -9.13 6.33
CA PHE A 79 -4.96 -10.50 6.44
C PHE A 79 -3.92 -11.43 5.85
N SER A 80 -3.41 -12.39 6.62
CA SER A 80 -2.35 -13.30 6.19
C SER A 80 -2.69 -14.77 6.47
N ARG A 81 -2.36 -15.66 5.54
CA ARG A 81 -2.53 -17.11 5.74
C ARG A 81 -1.53 -17.66 6.75
N GLU A 82 -0.34 -17.09 6.79
CA GLU A 82 0.68 -17.41 7.78
C GLU A 82 0.56 -16.51 9.00
N LYS A 83 0.74 -17.11 10.20
CA LYS A 83 0.74 -16.34 11.44
C LYS A 83 2.01 -15.50 11.55
N PRO A 84 1.91 -14.17 11.72
CA PRO A 84 3.09 -13.35 11.93
C PRO A 84 3.78 -13.69 13.25
N LEU A 85 5.11 -13.61 13.24
CA LEU A 85 5.96 -13.77 14.43
C LEU A 85 5.85 -12.54 15.34
N GLN A 86 5.77 -11.37 14.74
CA GLN A 86 5.66 -10.07 15.40
C GLN A 86 4.78 -9.13 14.58
N VAL A 87 4.15 -8.16 15.26
CA VAL A 87 3.38 -7.09 14.64
C VAL A 87 3.84 -5.74 15.21
N VAL A 88 4.18 -4.79 14.34
CA VAL A 88 4.50 -3.40 14.68
C VAL A 88 3.47 -2.48 14.03
N ARG A 89 2.93 -1.51 14.80
CA ARG A 89 1.85 -0.61 14.36
C ARG A 89 2.22 0.86 14.40
N GLN A 90 3.39 1.17 14.93
CA GLN A 90 3.91 2.52 15.08
C GLN A 90 5.33 2.59 14.52
N ILE A 91 5.66 3.69 13.90
CA ILE A 91 7.00 3.91 13.34
C ILE A 91 7.85 4.88 14.17
N GLY A 92 7.31 5.41 15.28
CA GLY A 92 7.93 6.43 16.08
C GLY A 92 7.77 7.84 15.50
N CYS A 93 6.68 8.08 14.76
CA CYS A 93 6.28 9.40 14.28
C CYS A 93 5.10 9.90 15.12
N GLU A 94 5.37 10.70 16.16
CA GLU A 94 4.40 11.12 17.17
C GLU A 94 3.15 11.79 16.53
N ALA A 95 3.33 12.50 15.44
CA ALA A 95 2.25 13.22 14.76
C ALA A 95 1.28 12.31 13.97
N ALA A 96 1.61 11.03 13.76
CA ALA A 96 0.84 10.14 12.89
C ALA A 96 0.67 8.70 13.41
N ASP A 97 1.35 8.32 14.49
CA ASP A 97 1.25 6.97 15.06
C ASP A 97 -0.13 6.66 15.66
N ASP A 98 -0.94 7.68 15.97
CA ASP A 98 -2.33 7.57 16.42
C ASP A 98 -3.33 7.46 15.25
N GLU A 99 -2.87 7.61 14.02
CA GLU A 99 -3.73 7.58 12.81
C GLU A 99 -3.88 6.18 12.19
N GLY A 100 -3.24 5.13 12.78
CA GLY A 100 -3.38 3.75 12.31
C GLY A 100 -2.87 3.53 10.88
N ARG A 101 -1.72 4.13 10.53
CA ARG A 101 -1.22 4.19 9.15
C ARG A 101 -0.33 3.06 8.72
N VAL A 102 0.19 2.26 9.66
CA VAL A 102 1.16 1.20 9.37
C VAL A 102 0.78 -0.10 10.06
N CYS A 103 0.81 -1.21 9.32
CA CYS A 103 0.83 -2.56 9.85
C CYS A 103 2.08 -3.27 9.31
N ALA A 104 3.11 -3.47 10.16
CA ALA A 104 4.28 -4.25 9.81
C ALA A 104 4.22 -5.63 10.48
N LEU A 105 4.29 -6.69 9.68
CA LEU A 105 4.21 -8.08 10.08
C LEU A 105 5.54 -8.78 9.81
N GLU A 106 6.14 -9.37 10.84
CA GLU A 106 7.32 -10.21 10.69
C GLU A 106 6.91 -11.64 10.32
N PHE A 107 7.44 -12.14 9.20
CA PHE A 107 7.39 -13.54 8.82
C PHE A 107 8.78 -14.19 8.95
N PRO A 108 8.90 -15.54 8.87
CA PRO A 108 10.20 -16.19 9.03
C PRO A 108 11.30 -15.67 8.10
N SER A 109 10.98 -15.37 6.84
CA SER A 109 11.95 -14.98 5.79
C SER A 109 11.91 -13.51 5.39
N TYR A 110 10.88 -12.73 5.78
CA TYR A 110 10.70 -11.34 5.35
C TYR A 110 9.85 -10.53 6.33
N TRP A 111 9.89 -9.21 6.18
CA TRP A 111 8.91 -8.28 6.72
C TRP A 111 7.90 -7.89 5.66
N PHE A 112 6.63 -7.90 6.02
CA PHE A 112 5.55 -7.32 5.20
C PHE A 112 5.05 -6.04 5.87
N VAL A 113 5.02 -4.93 5.13
CA VAL A 113 4.63 -3.61 5.68
C VAL A 113 3.52 -3.01 4.83
N ASP A 114 2.34 -2.88 5.41
CA ASP A 114 1.22 -2.14 4.85
C ASP A 114 1.27 -0.68 5.30
N VAL A 115 1.08 0.26 4.37
CA VAL A 115 1.15 1.69 4.64
C VAL A 115 0.04 2.50 4.00
N TYR A 116 -0.48 3.46 4.77
CA TYR A 116 -1.31 4.56 4.28
C TYR A 116 -0.61 5.89 4.56
N THR A 117 0.11 6.40 3.58
CA THR A 117 0.91 7.62 3.70
C THR A 117 0.03 8.87 3.86
N PRO A 118 0.37 9.82 4.75
CA PRO A 118 -0.37 11.08 4.87
C PRO A 118 -0.45 11.85 3.56
N ASN A 119 -1.60 12.42 3.23
CA ASN A 119 -1.77 13.29 2.07
C ASN A 119 -1.37 14.73 2.43
N ALA A 120 -0.59 15.41 1.59
CA ALA A 120 -0.12 16.79 1.81
C ALA A 120 -1.23 17.85 1.77
N LYS A 121 -2.46 17.48 1.36
CA LYS A 121 -3.65 18.32 1.24
C LYS A 121 -3.55 19.39 0.16
N ASN A 122 -4.70 20.00 -0.14
CA ASN A 122 -4.77 21.07 -1.15
C ASN A 122 -3.83 22.23 -0.79
N GLY A 123 -3.09 22.74 -1.79
CA GLY A 123 -2.11 23.80 -1.61
C GLY A 123 -0.91 23.40 -0.76
N LEU A 124 -0.63 22.10 -0.63
CA LEU A 124 0.47 21.53 0.16
C LEU A 124 0.45 21.96 1.64
N ALA A 125 -0.76 22.15 2.19
CA ALA A 125 -0.94 22.69 3.55
C ALA A 125 -0.31 21.84 4.65
N ARG A 126 0.02 20.56 4.38
CA ARG A 126 0.66 19.63 5.31
C ARG A 126 1.95 19.03 4.74
N ILE A 127 2.64 19.75 3.86
CA ILE A 127 3.84 19.21 3.20
C ILE A 127 4.97 18.94 4.18
N ASP A 128 5.20 19.80 5.16
CA ASP A 128 6.26 19.64 6.15
C ASP A 128 6.02 18.37 7.01
N GLU A 129 4.77 18.19 7.49
CA GLU A 129 4.37 16.98 8.24
C GLU A 129 4.49 15.71 7.38
N ARG A 130 4.15 15.81 6.08
CA ARG A 130 4.28 14.72 5.13
C ARG A 130 5.76 14.32 4.93
N LEU A 131 6.65 15.27 4.74
CA LEU A 131 8.07 15.00 4.53
C LEU A 131 8.77 14.47 5.79
N GLU A 132 8.38 14.95 6.97
CA GLU A 132 8.84 14.40 8.24
C GLU A 132 8.41 12.93 8.39
N TRP A 133 7.14 12.63 8.09
CA TRP A 133 6.62 11.28 8.12
C TRP A 133 7.32 10.36 7.10
N ASP A 134 7.53 10.84 5.86
CA ASP A 134 8.24 10.09 4.81
C ASP A 134 9.67 9.75 5.23
N ALA A 135 10.38 10.70 5.86
CA ALA A 135 11.73 10.47 6.36
C ALA A 135 11.75 9.38 7.44
N ARG A 136 10.83 9.45 8.41
CA ARG A 136 10.74 8.45 9.49
C ARG A 136 10.30 7.08 8.97
N TYR A 137 9.36 7.05 8.00
CA TYR A 137 8.95 5.80 7.37
C TYR A 137 10.10 5.11 6.62
N ARG A 138 10.90 5.87 5.88
CA ARG A 138 12.11 5.37 5.21
C ARG A 138 13.10 4.79 6.23
N GLU A 139 13.39 5.50 7.30
CA GLU A 139 14.26 5.01 8.38
C GLU A 139 13.73 3.71 8.97
N PHE A 140 12.43 3.63 9.27
CA PHE A 140 11.77 2.43 9.77
C PHE A 140 11.94 1.24 8.82
N LEU A 141 11.73 1.43 7.51
CA LEU A 141 11.92 0.37 6.52
C LEU A 141 13.39 -0.09 6.46
N CYS A 142 14.36 0.84 6.55
CA CYS A 142 15.78 0.50 6.60
C CYS A 142 16.13 -0.30 7.87
N GLU A 143 15.60 0.09 9.04
CA GLU A 143 15.77 -0.66 10.30
C GLU A 143 15.25 -2.10 10.19
N LEU A 144 14.13 -2.32 9.51
CA LEU A 144 13.60 -3.66 9.24
C LEU A 144 14.47 -4.41 8.23
N ALA A 145 14.94 -3.73 7.18
CA ALA A 145 15.76 -4.32 6.12
C ALA A 145 17.15 -4.79 6.62
N GLU A 146 17.68 -4.21 7.70
CA GLU A 146 18.86 -4.72 8.37
C GLU A 146 18.67 -6.13 8.98
N GLN A 147 17.44 -6.52 9.25
CA GLN A 147 17.11 -7.81 9.89
C GLN A 147 16.71 -8.87 8.86
N LYS A 148 15.81 -8.52 7.94
CA LYS A 148 15.24 -9.39 6.89
C LYS A 148 14.83 -8.55 5.69
N PRO A 149 14.75 -9.14 4.48
CA PRO A 149 14.16 -8.47 3.33
C PRO A 149 12.77 -7.91 3.65
N VAL A 150 12.45 -6.75 3.09
CA VAL A 150 11.18 -6.04 3.27
C VAL A 150 10.38 -6.07 1.98
N VAL A 151 9.09 -6.39 2.10
CA VAL A 151 8.06 -6.12 1.10
C VAL A 151 7.14 -5.07 1.71
N THR A 152 7.07 -3.87 1.12
CA THR A 152 6.11 -2.86 1.56
C THR A 152 5.11 -2.53 0.46
N CYS A 153 3.87 -2.28 0.85
CA CYS A 153 2.79 -1.93 -0.07
C CYS A 153 1.85 -0.91 0.54
N GLY A 154 1.01 -0.32 -0.28
CA GLY A 154 -0.06 0.54 0.15
C GLY A 154 -0.24 1.77 -0.70
N ASP A 155 -1.01 2.72 -0.17
CA ASP A 155 -1.22 4.03 -0.75
C ASP A 155 -0.13 5.00 -0.28
N PHE A 156 0.81 5.30 -1.17
CA PHE A 156 1.90 6.24 -0.91
C PHE A 156 1.51 7.70 -1.15
N ASN A 157 0.29 7.95 -1.63
CA ASN A 157 -0.21 9.30 -1.90
C ASN A 157 0.73 10.15 -2.77
N VAL A 158 1.47 9.53 -3.68
CA VAL A 158 2.36 10.20 -4.64
C VAL A 158 2.43 9.45 -5.96
N ALA A 159 2.26 10.14 -7.08
CA ALA A 159 2.66 9.66 -8.39
C ALA A 159 4.14 10.03 -8.60
N HIS A 160 5.03 9.04 -8.75
CA HIS A 160 6.47 9.27 -8.75
C HIS A 160 6.92 10.00 -10.00
N GLU A 161 6.57 9.48 -11.18
CA GLU A 161 7.01 10.00 -12.46
C GLU A 161 5.84 10.56 -13.28
N GLU A 162 6.14 11.36 -14.32
CA GLU A 162 5.11 11.91 -15.21
C GLU A 162 4.28 10.84 -15.91
N ILE A 163 4.83 9.64 -16.11
CA ILE A 163 4.12 8.48 -16.67
C ILE A 163 3.07 7.91 -15.70
N ASP A 164 3.18 8.22 -14.42
CA ASP A 164 2.33 7.68 -13.35
C ASP A 164 1.01 8.44 -13.17
N LEU A 165 0.75 9.48 -13.98
CA LEU A 165 -0.55 10.15 -13.99
C LEU A 165 -0.93 10.65 -15.38
N LYS A 166 -2.24 10.79 -15.62
CA LYS A 166 -2.77 11.14 -16.95
C LYS A 166 -2.40 12.55 -17.41
N ASN A 167 -2.38 13.51 -16.49
CA ASN A 167 -2.20 14.92 -16.82
C ASN A 167 -1.11 15.55 -15.94
N PRO A 168 0.19 15.26 -16.17
CA PRO A 168 1.27 15.74 -15.30
C PRO A 168 1.38 17.26 -15.27
N GLY A 169 1.33 17.94 -16.41
CA GLY A 169 1.51 19.38 -16.48
C GLY A 169 0.58 20.20 -15.56
N PRO A 170 -0.75 20.05 -15.65
CA PRO A 170 -1.69 20.76 -14.78
C PRO A 170 -1.62 20.36 -13.29
N ASN A 171 -1.06 19.19 -12.98
CA ASN A 171 -0.99 18.66 -11.62
C ASN A 171 0.37 18.90 -10.94
N ARG A 172 1.36 19.44 -11.63
CA ARG A 172 2.66 19.75 -11.05
C ARG A 172 2.51 20.75 -9.90
N GLY A 173 3.08 20.39 -8.73
CA GLY A 173 2.95 21.18 -7.51
C GLY A 173 1.64 20.97 -6.72
N ASN A 174 0.76 20.09 -7.18
CA ASN A 174 -0.39 19.64 -6.37
C ASN A 174 0.01 18.50 -5.43
N ALA A 175 -0.75 18.33 -4.35
CA ALA A 175 -0.59 17.19 -3.44
C ALA A 175 -0.64 15.86 -4.22
N GLY A 176 0.32 14.97 -3.95
CA GLY A 176 0.52 13.72 -4.66
C GLY A 176 1.34 13.85 -5.95
N PHE A 177 1.71 15.08 -6.37
CA PHE A 177 2.61 15.32 -7.51
C PHE A 177 3.41 16.63 -7.35
N SER A 178 3.77 16.96 -6.12
CA SER A 178 4.74 18.04 -5.85
C SER A 178 6.17 17.53 -6.07
N ASP A 179 7.08 18.45 -6.35
CA ASP A 179 8.50 18.12 -6.54
C ASP A 179 9.10 17.55 -5.23
N GLU A 180 8.61 18.01 -4.06
CA GLU A 180 9.03 17.57 -2.73
C GLU A 180 8.60 16.12 -2.45
N GLU A 181 7.33 15.77 -2.68
CA GLU A 181 6.82 14.40 -2.48
C GLU A 181 7.51 13.41 -3.40
N ARG A 182 7.70 13.78 -4.68
CA ARG A 182 8.40 12.96 -5.67
C ARG A 182 9.87 12.74 -5.29
N ALA A 183 10.57 13.80 -4.86
CA ALA A 183 11.95 13.70 -4.39
C ALA A 183 12.09 12.83 -3.14
N SER A 184 11.12 12.93 -2.21
CA SER A 184 11.06 12.07 -1.03
C SER A 184 10.89 10.61 -1.40
N PHE A 185 10.01 10.30 -2.37
CA PHE A 185 9.80 8.94 -2.86
C PHE A 185 11.05 8.41 -3.59
N SER A 186 11.74 9.24 -4.40
CA SER A 186 13.04 8.88 -5.00
C SER A 186 14.06 8.52 -3.93
N THR A 187 14.13 9.32 -2.84
CA THR A 187 15.02 9.05 -1.71
C THR A 187 14.71 7.73 -1.01
N LEU A 188 13.41 7.34 -0.95
CA LEU A 188 13.02 6.02 -0.44
C LEU A 188 13.53 4.90 -1.34
N LEU A 189 13.39 5.03 -2.67
CA LEU A 189 13.92 4.04 -3.61
C LEU A 189 15.44 3.95 -3.52
N ASP A 190 16.15 5.09 -3.49
CA ASP A 190 17.61 5.17 -3.36
C ASP A 190 18.14 4.55 -2.04
N ALA A 191 17.28 4.40 -1.04
CA ALA A 191 17.61 3.74 0.22
C ALA A 191 17.64 2.19 0.13
N GLY A 192 17.48 1.61 -1.06
CA GLY A 192 17.57 0.18 -1.31
C GLY A 192 16.23 -0.51 -1.55
N PHE A 193 15.27 0.21 -2.16
CA PHE A 193 13.95 -0.33 -2.50
C PHE A 193 13.63 -0.18 -3.98
N THR A 194 13.09 -1.23 -4.57
CA THR A 194 12.68 -1.29 -5.98
C THR A 194 11.15 -1.15 -6.11
N ASP A 195 10.68 -0.22 -6.95
CA ASP A 195 9.29 -0.17 -7.43
C ASP A 195 9.04 -1.35 -8.38
N THR A 196 8.34 -2.35 -7.90
CA THR A 196 8.16 -3.64 -8.60
C THR A 196 7.38 -3.50 -9.90
N PHE A 197 6.36 -2.64 -9.92
CA PHE A 197 5.58 -2.41 -11.14
C PHE A 197 6.41 -1.70 -12.20
N ARG A 198 7.10 -0.62 -11.85
CA ARG A 198 7.88 0.16 -12.81
C ARG A 198 9.14 -0.59 -13.29
N ALA A 199 9.75 -1.42 -12.43
CA ALA A 199 10.86 -2.29 -12.83
C ALA A 199 10.44 -3.31 -13.91
N ARG A 200 9.21 -3.83 -13.86
CA ARG A 200 8.69 -4.80 -14.84
C ARG A 200 8.02 -4.14 -16.06
N HIS A 201 7.52 -2.94 -15.92
CA HIS A 201 6.76 -2.20 -16.92
C HIS A 201 7.30 -0.76 -17.09
N PRO A 202 8.58 -0.58 -17.48
CA PRO A 202 9.26 0.72 -17.46
C PRO A 202 8.55 1.78 -18.32
N ASP A 203 7.98 1.39 -19.44
CA ASP A 203 7.39 2.31 -20.41
C ASP A 203 5.84 2.22 -20.50
N LEU A 204 5.19 1.46 -19.60
CA LEU A 204 3.75 1.28 -19.64
C LEU A 204 3.03 2.52 -19.10
N ALA A 205 2.53 3.36 -19.98
CA ALA A 205 1.70 4.51 -19.66
C ALA A 205 0.22 4.11 -19.51
N GLY A 206 -0.54 4.92 -18.75
CA GLY A 206 -1.99 4.70 -18.59
C GLY A 206 -2.37 3.60 -17.60
N ALA A 207 -1.40 3.07 -16.87
CA ALA A 207 -1.60 2.12 -15.79
C ALA A 207 -1.73 2.89 -14.47
N TYR A 208 -2.94 3.00 -13.96
CA TYR A 208 -3.27 3.80 -12.78
C TYR A 208 -4.00 2.96 -11.74
N SER A 209 -3.87 3.33 -10.48
CA SER A 209 -4.50 2.66 -9.34
C SER A 209 -5.59 3.49 -8.67
N TRP A 210 -5.62 4.80 -8.91
CA TRP A 210 -6.60 5.73 -8.33
C TRP A 210 -7.22 6.65 -9.38
N TRP A 211 -8.53 6.96 -9.22
CA TRP A 211 -9.30 7.91 -10.03
C TRP A 211 -10.25 8.71 -9.16
N SER A 212 -10.23 10.03 -9.33
CA SER A 212 -11.22 10.88 -8.66
C SER A 212 -12.65 10.45 -9.00
N TYR A 213 -13.57 10.46 -8.04
CA TYR A 213 -15.01 10.28 -8.30
C TYR A 213 -15.63 11.37 -9.20
N ARG A 214 -14.91 12.48 -9.41
CA ARG A 214 -15.39 13.61 -10.20
C ARG A 214 -15.13 13.39 -11.68
N PHE A 215 -16.00 13.96 -12.51
CA PHE A 215 -15.81 14.09 -13.96
C PHE A 215 -15.70 12.77 -14.73
N HIS A 216 -16.22 11.66 -14.19
CA HIS A 216 -16.09 10.31 -14.78
C HIS A 216 -14.61 9.95 -15.05
N ALA A 217 -13.74 10.23 -14.09
CA ALA A 217 -12.31 10.10 -14.28
C ALA A 217 -11.88 8.65 -14.58
N ARG A 218 -12.49 7.65 -13.91
CA ARG A 218 -12.17 6.23 -14.14
C ARG A 218 -12.59 5.75 -15.53
N GLU A 219 -13.77 6.15 -16.01
CA GLU A 219 -14.24 5.82 -17.36
C GLU A 219 -13.34 6.41 -18.47
N LYS A 220 -12.76 7.59 -18.22
CA LYS A 220 -11.81 8.27 -19.12
C LYS A 220 -10.37 7.86 -18.92
N ASN A 221 -10.12 6.97 -17.98
CA ASN A 221 -8.79 6.61 -17.49
C ASN A 221 -7.93 7.85 -17.16
N ALA A 222 -8.53 8.87 -16.51
CA ALA A 222 -7.83 10.05 -16.02
C ALA A 222 -7.40 9.79 -14.57
N GLY A 223 -6.48 8.88 -14.40
CA GLY A 223 -6.05 8.33 -13.11
C GLY A 223 -4.61 8.67 -12.76
N TRP A 224 -4.20 8.19 -11.60
CA TRP A 224 -2.89 8.27 -11.00
C TRP A 224 -2.47 6.91 -10.48
N ARG A 225 -1.20 6.55 -10.57
CA ARG A 225 -0.60 5.41 -9.88
C ARG A 225 0.02 5.93 -8.59
N ILE A 226 -0.64 5.66 -7.49
CA ILE A 226 -0.24 6.10 -6.14
C ILE A 226 -0.20 4.95 -5.13
N ASP A 227 -0.65 3.76 -5.55
CA ASP A 227 -0.55 2.52 -4.80
C ASP A 227 0.61 1.69 -5.36
N TYR A 228 1.46 1.17 -4.49
CA TYR A 228 2.71 0.50 -4.87
C TYR A 228 2.92 -0.79 -4.10
N PHE A 229 3.74 -1.66 -4.70
CA PHE A 229 4.57 -2.64 -4.02
C PHE A 229 6.03 -2.28 -4.23
N LEU A 230 6.75 -2.06 -3.13
CA LEU A 230 8.19 -1.92 -3.12
C LEU A 230 8.82 -3.11 -2.41
N VAL A 231 9.98 -3.56 -2.88
CA VAL A 231 10.73 -4.64 -2.24
C VAL A 231 12.16 -4.21 -2.01
N SER A 232 12.80 -4.76 -0.96
CA SER A 232 14.26 -4.59 -0.80
C SER A 232 14.99 -5.05 -2.05
N ASP A 233 15.98 -4.30 -2.53
CA ASP A 233 16.73 -4.58 -3.76
C ASP A 233 17.30 -6.00 -3.81
N GLY A 234 17.70 -6.54 -2.64
CA GLY A 234 18.23 -7.90 -2.53
C GLY A 234 17.26 -9.03 -2.86
N ILE A 235 15.97 -8.74 -3.03
CA ILE A 235 14.93 -9.71 -3.43
C ILE A 235 14.16 -9.26 -4.68
N ALA A 236 14.58 -8.18 -5.35
CA ALA A 236 13.87 -7.65 -6.52
C ALA A 236 13.85 -8.65 -7.70
N ASP A 237 14.89 -9.46 -7.84
CA ASP A 237 14.99 -10.53 -8.83
C ASP A 237 14.04 -11.71 -8.59
N ARG A 238 13.50 -11.84 -7.38
CA ARG A 238 12.51 -12.86 -7.00
C ARG A 238 11.07 -12.46 -7.33
N VAL A 239 10.83 -11.23 -7.78
CA VAL A 239 9.51 -10.77 -8.22
C VAL A 239 9.15 -11.47 -9.53
N THR A 240 8.09 -12.29 -9.51
CA THR A 240 7.59 -13.02 -10.70
C THR A 240 6.48 -12.25 -11.42
N GLY A 241 5.73 -11.39 -10.74
CA GLY A 241 4.68 -10.55 -11.31
C GLY A 241 4.40 -9.30 -10.51
N ALA A 242 3.99 -8.21 -11.20
CA ALA A 242 3.48 -7.00 -10.58
C ALA A 242 2.35 -6.43 -11.45
N SER A 243 1.15 -6.26 -10.88
CA SER A 243 -0.06 -5.92 -11.61
C SER A 243 -0.87 -4.83 -10.92
N ILE A 244 -1.65 -4.10 -11.70
CA ILE A 244 -2.73 -3.21 -11.25
C ILE A 244 -4.03 -3.83 -11.76
N LEU A 245 -5.08 -3.87 -10.94
CA LEU A 245 -6.34 -4.56 -11.25
C LEU A 245 -7.49 -3.55 -11.46
N PRO A 246 -7.48 -2.78 -12.58
CA PRO A 246 -8.41 -1.67 -12.78
C PRO A 246 -9.88 -2.10 -12.95
N GLU A 247 -10.15 -3.37 -13.23
CA GLU A 247 -11.47 -3.96 -13.35
C GLU A 247 -12.11 -4.29 -11.99
N VAL A 248 -11.36 -4.25 -10.89
CA VAL A 248 -11.91 -4.41 -9.54
C VAL A 248 -12.47 -3.07 -9.07
N PHE A 249 -13.77 -3.04 -8.85
CA PHE A 249 -14.52 -1.86 -8.41
C PHE A 249 -14.85 -1.95 -6.92
N GLY A 250 -15.37 -0.85 -6.36
CA GLY A 250 -15.78 -0.76 -4.95
C GLY A 250 -15.18 0.45 -4.22
N SER A 251 -14.00 0.89 -4.63
CA SER A 251 -13.30 2.09 -4.15
C SER A 251 -12.96 3.02 -5.33
N ASP A 252 -12.47 4.22 -5.05
CA ASP A 252 -11.80 5.10 -6.02
C ASP A 252 -10.38 4.64 -6.34
N HIS A 253 -9.84 3.71 -5.55
CA HIS A 253 -8.67 2.91 -5.91
C HIS A 253 -9.07 1.54 -6.45
N CYS A 254 -8.20 0.91 -7.21
CA CYS A 254 -8.25 -0.52 -7.48
C CYS A 254 -7.11 -1.23 -6.74
N PRO A 255 -7.20 -2.55 -6.53
CA PRO A 255 -6.10 -3.30 -5.96
C PRO A 255 -4.85 -3.29 -6.83
N VAL A 256 -3.68 -3.37 -6.18
CA VAL A 256 -2.41 -3.73 -6.81
C VAL A 256 -1.96 -5.08 -6.29
N GLU A 257 -1.26 -5.84 -7.13
CA GLU A 257 -0.87 -7.22 -6.86
C GLU A 257 0.63 -7.41 -7.12
N LEU A 258 1.26 -8.20 -6.26
CA LEU A 258 2.62 -8.68 -6.39
C LEU A 258 2.64 -10.21 -6.29
N THR A 259 3.38 -10.88 -7.19
CA THR A 259 3.80 -12.25 -7.00
C THR A 259 5.31 -12.31 -6.83
N ILE A 260 5.76 -13.03 -5.81
CA ILE A 260 7.18 -13.07 -5.42
C ILE A 260 7.55 -14.43 -4.81
N GLU A 261 8.75 -14.90 -5.07
CA GLU A 261 9.33 -16.14 -4.49
C GLU A 261 10.10 -15.82 -3.20
N LEU A 262 9.60 -16.25 -2.03
CA LEU A 262 10.21 -16.02 -0.71
C LEU A 262 10.37 -17.31 0.10
#